data_faca591b4d8315d5e22019bcc1b5dd45
#
_entry.id   faca591b4d8315d5e22019bcc1b5dd45
#
_cell.length_a   1.000
_cell.length_b   1.000
_cell.length_c   1.000
_cell.angle_alpha   90.00
_cell.angle_beta   90.00
_cell.angle_gamma   90.00
#
_symmetry.space_group_name_H-M   'P 1'
#
loop_
_entity.id
_entity.type
_entity.pdbx_description
1 polymer ?
#
loop_
_entity_poly.entity_id
_entity_poly.type
_entity_poly.pdbx_seq_one_letter_code
_entity_poly.pdbx_strand_id
1 'polypeptide(L)'
;MKAVLIPGDGIGKEISQSVVDITKAMNLDIEWVEYQAGAEYAAKTKEVFEPGLVDAIKEYKWALKGPTATPIGTGFRSVNVALRQKFATYANVRPIRSFKGIDSKYENIDL
;
A
#
# COMPACT_ATOMS: atom_id res chain seq x y z
N MET A 1 11.23 -15.02 1.58
CA MET A 1 11.69 -13.66 1.19
C MET A 1 11.07 -12.62 2.10
N LYS A 2 11.75 -11.47 2.36
CA LYS A 2 11.15 -10.38 3.17
C LYS A 2 10.44 -9.37 2.29
N ALA A 3 9.31 -8.86 2.78
CA ALA A 3 8.54 -7.78 2.15
C ALA A 3 7.97 -6.84 3.23
N VAL A 4 7.89 -5.55 2.92
CA VAL A 4 7.27 -4.58 3.84
C VAL A 4 5.75 -4.65 3.71
N LEU A 5 5.04 -4.62 4.83
CA LEU A 5 3.61 -4.45 4.92
C LEU A 5 3.28 -3.08 5.53
N ILE A 6 2.50 -2.28 4.84
CA ILE A 6 1.97 -1.02 5.34
C ILE A 6 0.45 -1.12 5.34
N PRO A 7 -0.20 -1.49 6.45
CA PRO A 7 -1.66 -1.65 6.48
C PRO A 7 -2.39 -0.35 6.13
N GLY A 8 -1.87 0.79 6.59
CA GLY A 8 -2.49 2.09 6.37
C GLY A 8 -3.65 2.36 7.34
N ASP A 9 -4.64 3.13 6.87
CA ASP A 9 -5.75 3.62 7.69
C ASP A 9 -7.05 2.86 7.42
N GLY A 10 -7.99 2.92 8.36
CA GLY A 10 -9.35 2.40 8.22
C GLY A 10 -9.40 0.93 7.82
N ILE A 11 -10.07 0.61 6.71
CA ILE A 11 -10.20 -0.76 6.20
C ILE A 11 -8.87 -1.40 5.78
N GLY A 12 -7.80 -0.62 5.72
CA GLY A 12 -6.48 -1.08 5.29
C GLY A 12 -5.94 -2.23 6.12
N LYS A 13 -6.20 -2.23 7.42
CA LYS A 13 -5.76 -3.29 8.34
C LYS A 13 -6.42 -4.63 7.99
N GLU A 14 -7.74 -4.62 7.76
CA GLU A 14 -8.52 -5.82 7.45
C GLU A 14 -8.13 -6.41 6.09
N ILE A 15 -8.08 -5.58 5.04
CA ILE A 15 -7.73 -6.07 3.70
C ILE A 15 -6.26 -6.51 3.60
N SER A 16 -5.36 -5.86 4.32
CA SER A 16 -3.96 -6.30 4.40
C SER A 16 -3.81 -7.65 5.10
N GLN A 17 -4.58 -7.86 6.19
CA GLN A 17 -4.60 -9.15 6.86
C GLN A 17 -5.11 -10.26 5.93
N SER A 18 -6.15 -9.99 5.13
CA SER A 18 -6.67 -10.94 4.14
C SER A 18 -5.58 -11.34 3.12
N VAL A 19 -4.75 -10.40 2.67
CA VAL A 19 -3.62 -10.72 1.78
C VAL A 19 -2.59 -11.60 2.49
N VAL A 20 -2.26 -11.29 3.75
CA VAL A 20 -1.34 -12.13 4.56
C VAL A 20 -1.87 -13.55 4.69
N ASP A 21 -3.17 -13.72 4.96
CA ASP A 21 -3.80 -15.03 5.11
C ASP A 21 -3.80 -15.82 3.78
N ILE A 22 -4.08 -15.14 2.66
CA ILE A 22 -4.01 -15.74 1.31
C ILE A 22 -2.59 -16.21 1.02
N THR A 23 -1.57 -15.38 1.26
CA THR A 23 -0.17 -15.74 0.99
C THR A 23 0.29 -16.93 1.84
N LYS A 24 -0.17 -17.01 3.08
CA LYS A 24 0.05 -18.18 3.95
C LYS A 24 -0.65 -19.44 3.42
N ALA A 25 -1.92 -19.32 3.03
CA ALA A 25 -2.67 -20.45 2.48
C ALA A 25 -2.08 -21.00 1.17
N MET A 26 -1.45 -20.11 0.39
CA MET A 26 -0.71 -20.48 -0.82
C MET A 26 0.69 -21.05 -0.53
N ASN A 27 1.10 -21.17 0.73
CA ASN A 27 2.45 -21.57 1.15
C ASN A 27 3.58 -20.74 0.51
N LEU A 28 3.33 -19.44 0.30
CA LEU A 28 4.37 -18.55 -0.18
C LEU A 28 5.32 -18.20 0.97
N ASP A 29 6.62 -18.35 0.73
CA ASP A 29 7.67 -17.99 1.69
C ASP A 29 7.87 -16.47 1.73
N ILE A 30 6.91 -15.75 2.33
CA ILE A 30 6.95 -14.30 2.52
C ILE A 30 6.91 -14.00 4.02
N GLU A 31 7.98 -13.38 4.50
CA GLU A 31 8.05 -12.79 5.85
C GLU A 31 7.61 -11.31 5.74
N TRP A 32 6.42 -11.01 6.24
CA TRP A 32 5.89 -9.65 6.26
C TRP A 32 6.47 -8.86 7.44
N VAL A 33 7.12 -7.74 7.13
CA VAL A 33 7.65 -6.80 8.14
C VAL A 33 6.77 -5.56 8.13
N GLU A 34 5.98 -5.38 9.21
CA GLU A 34 5.00 -4.31 9.28
C GLU A 34 5.62 -2.97 9.67
N TYR A 35 5.19 -1.91 8.98
CA TYR A 35 5.48 -0.51 9.28
C TYR A 35 4.21 0.32 9.23
N GLN A 36 4.14 1.33 10.09
CA GLN A 36 3.00 2.23 10.18
C GLN A 36 3.14 3.44 9.26
N ALA A 37 2.05 3.82 8.59
CA ALA A 37 1.95 5.05 7.81
C ALA A 37 0.49 5.47 7.66
N GLY A 38 0.24 6.75 7.49
CA GLY A 38 -1.09 7.28 7.24
C GLY A 38 -1.53 8.31 8.25
N ALA A 39 -2.81 8.70 8.19
CA ALA A 39 -3.37 9.73 9.05
C ALA A 39 -3.42 9.30 10.53
N GLU A 40 -3.74 8.04 10.82
CA GLU A 40 -3.79 7.52 12.19
C GLU A 40 -2.40 7.55 12.86
N TYR A 41 -1.36 7.20 12.11
CA TYR A 41 0.02 7.27 12.59
C TYR A 41 0.47 8.71 12.78
N ALA A 42 0.22 9.58 11.80
CA ALA A 42 0.59 10.99 11.85
C ALA A 42 -0.10 11.77 12.97
N ALA A 43 -1.34 11.41 13.31
CA ALA A 43 -2.05 12.03 14.43
C ALA A 43 -1.32 11.83 15.76
N LYS A 44 -0.62 10.71 15.92
CA LYS A 44 0.11 10.35 17.15
C LYS A 44 1.55 10.88 17.17
N THR A 45 2.24 10.82 16.02
CA THR A 45 3.69 11.05 15.92
C THR A 45 4.07 12.32 15.19
N LYS A 46 3.14 12.90 14.44
CA LYS A 46 3.32 14.00 13.46
C LYS A 46 4.21 13.65 12.27
N GLU A 47 4.61 12.39 12.15
CA GLU A 47 5.36 11.86 11.02
C GLU A 47 4.43 11.20 10.00
N VAL A 48 4.75 11.28 8.72
CA VAL A 48 3.93 10.70 7.63
C VAL A 48 3.97 9.18 7.65
N PHE A 49 5.10 8.61 8.03
CA PHE A 49 5.34 7.18 8.16
C PHE A 49 6.47 6.90 9.17
N GLU A 50 6.49 5.68 9.67
CA GLU A 50 7.42 5.21 10.67
C GLU A 50 8.89 5.32 10.22
N PRO A 51 9.80 5.76 11.11
CA PRO A 51 11.24 5.72 10.85
C PRO A 51 11.72 4.33 10.44
N GLY A 52 12.62 4.25 9.46
CA GLY A 52 13.12 2.98 8.93
C GLY A 52 12.30 2.39 7.78
N LEU A 53 11.04 2.81 7.56
CA LEU A 53 10.21 2.31 6.47
C LEU A 53 10.90 2.40 5.10
N VAL A 54 11.48 3.56 4.80
CA VAL A 54 12.14 3.80 3.50
C VAL A 54 13.34 2.88 3.32
N ASP A 55 14.12 2.67 4.36
CA ASP A 55 15.31 1.83 4.31
C ASP A 55 14.94 0.35 4.20
N ALA A 56 13.91 -0.09 4.91
CA ALA A 56 13.37 -1.44 4.79
C ALA A 56 12.86 -1.72 3.36
N ILE A 57 12.15 -0.79 2.73
CA ILE A 57 11.71 -0.96 1.33
C ILE A 57 12.90 -1.00 0.37
N LYS A 58 13.94 -0.19 0.60
CA LYS A 58 15.17 -0.24 -0.22
C LYS A 58 15.89 -1.58 -0.07
N GLU A 59 15.93 -2.14 1.12
CA GLU A 59 16.56 -3.42 1.42
C GLU A 59 15.76 -4.59 0.82
N TYR A 60 14.46 -4.69 1.12
CA TYR A 60 13.63 -5.83 0.73
C TYR A 60 13.10 -5.75 -0.70
N LYS A 61 13.10 -4.57 -1.32
CA LYS A 61 12.65 -4.28 -2.69
C LYS A 61 11.14 -4.39 -2.93
N TRP A 62 10.38 -4.94 -1.98
CA TRP A 62 8.95 -5.18 -2.09
C TRP A 62 8.20 -4.55 -0.92
N ALA A 63 7.08 -3.92 -1.23
CA ALA A 63 6.16 -3.41 -0.23
C ALA A 63 4.70 -3.57 -0.70
N LEU A 64 3.86 -4.09 0.19
CA LEU A 64 2.40 -4.03 0.05
C LEU A 64 1.89 -2.88 0.89
N LYS A 65 1.14 -1.98 0.27
CA LYS A 65 0.56 -0.83 0.95
C LYS A 65 -0.96 -0.82 0.83
N GLY A 66 -1.61 -0.83 1.97
CA GLY A 66 -3.03 -0.57 2.09
C GLY A 66 -3.40 0.90 1.82
N PRO A 67 -4.69 1.25 1.86
CA PRO A 67 -5.16 2.62 1.72
C PRO A 67 -4.67 3.51 2.86
N THR A 68 -4.43 4.78 2.56
CA THR A 68 -4.06 5.79 3.56
C THR A 68 -4.93 7.02 3.39
N ALA A 69 -5.47 7.52 4.48
CA ALA A 69 -6.23 8.77 4.48
C ALA A 69 -5.28 9.97 4.39
N THR A 70 -5.74 11.01 3.70
CA THR A 70 -5.05 12.30 3.63
C THR A 70 -6.02 13.36 4.13
N PRO A 71 -5.89 13.85 5.37
CA PRO A 71 -6.76 14.89 5.90
C PRO A 71 -6.69 16.16 5.07
N ILE A 72 -7.85 16.73 4.74
CA ILE A 72 -7.98 17.96 3.95
C ILE A 72 -7.70 19.15 4.87
N GLY A 73 -6.95 20.14 4.37
CA GLY A 73 -6.78 21.43 5.06
C GLY A 73 -5.75 21.46 6.21
N THR A 74 -5.08 20.35 6.52
CA THR A 74 -4.12 20.26 7.63
C THR A 74 -2.66 20.42 7.23
N GLY A 75 -2.37 20.67 5.94
CA GLY A 75 -0.99 20.65 5.43
C GLY A 75 -0.34 19.27 5.44
N PHE A 76 -1.08 18.22 5.78
CA PHE A 76 -0.60 16.85 5.83
C PHE A 76 -0.21 16.37 4.43
N ARG A 77 1.02 15.92 4.27
CA ARG A 77 1.52 15.40 3.01
C ARG A 77 1.02 13.97 2.78
N SER A 78 0.43 13.71 1.62
CA SER A 78 0.01 12.35 1.27
C SER A 78 1.17 11.35 1.34
N VAL A 79 0.96 10.23 2.05
CA VAL A 79 1.90 9.10 2.13
C VAL A 79 2.32 8.64 0.73
N ASN A 80 1.37 8.52 -0.20
CA ASN A 80 1.64 8.10 -1.58
C ASN A 80 2.61 9.06 -2.30
N VAL A 81 2.40 10.36 -2.15
CA VAL A 81 3.28 11.37 -2.76
C VAL A 81 4.66 11.34 -2.11
N ALA A 82 4.72 11.23 -0.79
CA ALA A 82 5.98 11.17 -0.06
C ALA A 82 6.83 9.95 -0.47
N LEU A 83 6.22 8.76 -0.55
CA LEU A 83 6.91 7.54 -0.97
C LEU A 83 7.38 7.63 -2.43
N ARG A 84 6.52 8.07 -3.37
CA ARG A 84 6.90 8.24 -4.78
C ARG A 84 8.10 9.16 -4.95
N GLN A 85 8.16 10.26 -4.20
CA GLN A 85 9.30 11.18 -4.23
C GLN A 85 10.56 10.56 -3.63
N LYS A 86 10.43 9.86 -2.48
CA LYS A 86 11.57 9.20 -1.82
C LYS A 86 12.22 8.11 -2.69
N PHE A 87 11.41 7.40 -3.48
CA PHE A 87 11.89 6.34 -4.37
C PHE A 87 12.11 6.79 -5.82
N ALA A 88 11.85 8.07 -6.15
CA ALA A 88 11.93 8.59 -7.51
C ALA A 88 11.21 7.66 -8.53
N THR A 89 9.99 7.18 -8.16
CA THR A 89 9.26 6.23 -9.00
C THR A 89 8.90 6.86 -10.34
N TYR A 90 9.17 6.15 -11.44
CA TYR A 90 8.97 6.61 -12.81
C TYR A 90 7.71 6.06 -13.49
N ALA A 91 7.09 5.03 -12.92
CA ALA A 91 5.90 4.40 -13.48
C ALA A 91 4.81 4.20 -12.44
N ASN A 92 3.55 4.30 -12.88
CA ASN A 92 2.36 3.96 -12.10
C ASN A 92 1.52 3.00 -12.92
N VAL A 93 1.76 1.70 -12.76
CA VAL A 93 1.08 0.65 -13.53
C VAL A 93 -0.31 0.41 -12.92
N ARG A 94 -1.35 0.55 -13.73
CA ARG A 94 -2.76 0.36 -13.34
C ARG A 94 -3.45 -0.53 -14.36
N PRO A 95 -3.38 -1.86 -14.22
CA PRO A 95 -4.08 -2.75 -15.12
C PRO A 95 -5.59 -2.59 -14.96
N ILE A 96 -6.28 -2.46 -16.08
CA ILE A 96 -7.74 -2.34 -16.15
C ILE A 96 -8.25 -3.43 -17.08
N ARG A 97 -9.12 -4.30 -16.59
CA ARG A 97 -9.68 -5.39 -17.36
C ARG A 97 -11.18 -5.50 -17.13
N SER A 98 -11.95 -5.70 -18.21
CA SER A 98 -13.36 -6.06 -18.10
C SER A 98 -13.52 -7.55 -17.80
N PHE A 99 -14.50 -7.89 -16.97
CA PHE A 99 -14.83 -9.28 -16.63
C PHE A 99 -16.21 -9.65 -17.19
N LYS A 100 -16.33 -10.85 -17.77
CA LYS A 100 -17.62 -11.37 -18.23
C LYS A 100 -18.59 -11.53 -17.05
N GLY A 101 -19.85 -11.12 -17.25
CA GLY A 101 -20.90 -11.22 -16.24
C GLY A 101 -20.99 -10.03 -15.29
N ILE A 102 -20.12 -9.02 -15.44
CA ILE A 102 -20.27 -7.73 -14.77
C ILE A 102 -20.88 -6.75 -15.76
N ASP A 103 -21.98 -6.09 -15.35
CA ASP A 103 -22.61 -5.05 -16.16
C ASP A 103 -21.68 -3.83 -16.24
N SER A 104 -21.19 -3.57 -17.44
CA SER A 104 -20.24 -2.49 -17.72
C SER A 104 -20.55 -1.86 -19.05
N LYS A 105 -20.36 -0.53 -19.13
CA LYS A 105 -20.55 0.23 -20.37
C LYS A 105 -19.61 -0.24 -21.50
N TYR A 106 -18.47 -0.79 -21.15
CA TYR A 106 -17.43 -1.22 -22.09
C TYR A 106 -17.07 -2.69 -21.86
N GLU A 107 -16.92 -3.44 -22.95
CA GLU A 107 -16.53 -4.85 -22.94
C GLU A 107 -15.17 -5.06 -23.61
N ASN A 108 -14.54 -6.20 -23.32
CA ASN A 108 -13.26 -6.60 -23.92
C ASN A 108 -12.12 -5.58 -23.69
N ILE A 109 -12.11 -4.93 -22.55
CA ILE A 109 -11.03 -4.04 -22.12
C ILE A 109 -9.92 -4.87 -21.49
N ASP A 110 -8.69 -4.63 -21.90
CA ASP A 110 -7.44 -5.17 -21.31
C ASP A 110 -6.34 -4.14 -21.56
N LEU A 111 -6.14 -3.23 -20.62
CA LEU A 111 -5.23 -2.09 -20.69
C LEU A 111 -4.19 -2.11 -19.57
#